data_3c99de852a5021d36c3fd6bd4f1950cc
#
_entry.id   3c99de852a5021d36c3fd6bd4f1950cc
#
_cell.length_a   1.000
_cell.length_b   1.000
_cell.length_c   1.000
_cell.angle_alpha   90.00
_cell.angle_beta   90.00
_cell.angle_gamma   90.00
#
_symmetry.space_group_name_H-M   'P 1'
#
loop_
_entity.id
_entity.type
_entity.pdbx_description
1 polymer ?
#
loop_
_entity_poly.entity_id
_entity_poly.type
_entity_poly.pdbx_seq_one_letter_code
_entity_poly.pdbx_strand_id
1 'polypeptide(L)' 'MTIEEKLQLIEQVLQVEQFTLNESTLLDDVPQWDSLNILNLQIELTAVDPGISFDNLRACKSIGDICDMF' A
#
# COMPACT_ATOMS: atom_id res chain seq x y z
N MET A 1 11.90 7.86 -1.15
CA MET A 1 10.88 7.69 -2.21
C MET A 1 9.98 8.91 -2.28
N THR A 2 9.63 9.30 -3.49
CA THR A 2 8.58 10.32 -3.69
C THR A 2 7.21 9.69 -3.52
N ILE A 3 6.18 10.53 -3.33
CA ILE A 3 4.81 10.03 -3.22
C ILE A 3 4.38 9.28 -4.48
N GLU A 4 4.82 9.73 -5.64
CA GLU A 4 4.51 9.06 -6.91
C GLU A 4 5.12 7.67 -6.97
N GLU A 5 6.34 7.51 -6.52
CA GLU A 5 7.00 6.20 -6.45
C GLU A 5 6.30 5.27 -5.47
N LYS A 6 5.86 5.79 -4.33
CA LYS A 6 5.10 5.01 -3.35
C LYS A 6 3.78 4.53 -3.94
N LEU A 7 3.06 5.41 -4.62
CA LEU A 7 1.79 5.05 -5.26
C LEU A 7 2.00 3.99 -6.34
N GLN A 8 3.04 4.13 -7.16
CA GLN A 8 3.35 3.15 -8.19
C GLN A 8 3.69 1.79 -7.60
N LEU A 9 4.44 1.75 -6.51
CA LEU A 9 4.77 0.50 -5.83
C LEU A 9 3.51 -0.20 -5.33
N ILE A 10 2.62 0.55 -4.69
CA ILE A 10 1.36 0.01 -4.18
C ILE A 10 0.50 -0.51 -5.33
N GLU A 11 0.40 0.25 -6.41
CA GLU A 11 -0.37 -0.17 -7.60
C GLU A 11 0.18 -1.47 -8.19
N GLN A 12 1.49 -1.60 -8.27
CA GLN A 12 2.12 -2.82 -8.79
C GLN A 12 1.82 -4.03 -7.89
N VAL A 13 1.93 -3.86 -6.58
CA VAL A 13 1.66 -4.95 -5.64
C VAL A 13 0.20 -5.37 -5.69
N LEU A 14 -0.72 -4.41 -5.75
CA LEU A 14 -2.15 -4.68 -5.81
C LEU A 14 -2.62 -5.11 -7.20
N GLN A 15 -1.75 -5.01 -8.22
CA GLN A 15 -2.05 -5.35 -9.60
C GLN A 15 -3.21 -4.53 -10.17
N VAL A 16 -3.25 -3.26 -9.81
CA VAL A 16 -4.18 -2.29 -10.40
C VAL A 16 -3.46 -1.46 -11.46
N GLU A 17 -4.21 -0.79 -12.31
CA GLU A 17 -3.64 0.05 -13.36
C GLU A 17 -2.91 1.25 -12.76
N GLN A 18 -1.88 1.73 -13.49
CA GLN A 18 -1.15 2.93 -13.09
C GLN A 18 -2.07 4.13 -13.04
N PHE A 19 -1.79 5.02 -12.08
CA PHE A 19 -2.49 6.30 -11.90
C PHE A 19 -3.95 6.16 -11.47
N THR A 20 -4.37 4.97 -11.01
CA THR A 20 -5.73 4.75 -10.50
C THR A 20 -5.85 5.05 -9.01
N LEU A 21 -4.75 4.99 -8.27
CA LEU A 21 -4.74 5.24 -6.83
C LEU A 21 -4.15 6.62 -6.52
N ASN A 22 -4.65 7.24 -5.47
CA ASN A 22 -4.09 8.47 -4.92
C ASN A 22 -4.17 8.42 -3.38
N GLU A 23 -3.60 9.41 -2.72
CA GLU A 23 -3.56 9.44 -1.26
C GLU A 23 -4.94 9.46 -0.61
N SER A 24 -5.93 10.02 -1.29
CA SER A 24 -7.30 10.11 -0.79
C SER A 24 -8.11 8.84 -1.01
N THR A 25 -7.61 7.89 -1.80
CA THR A 25 -8.32 6.64 -2.08
C THR A 25 -8.49 5.85 -0.79
N LEU A 26 -9.74 5.51 -0.49
CA LEU A 26 -10.05 4.69 0.69
C LEU A 26 -9.81 3.22 0.37
N LEU A 27 -9.18 2.50 1.30
CA LEU A 27 -8.88 1.08 1.11
C LEU A 27 -10.15 0.23 1.01
N ASP A 28 -11.24 0.67 1.66
CA ASP A 28 -12.54 -0.01 1.54
C ASP A 28 -13.09 0.04 0.12
N ASP A 29 -12.65 1.01 -0.68
CA ASP A 29 -13.05 1.14 -2.09
C ASP A 29 -12.14 0.38 -3.04
N VAL A 30 -11.12 -0.29 -2.52
CA VAL A 30 -10.14 -1.06 -3.31
C VAL A 30 -10.41 -2.56 -3.12
N PRO A 31 -11.07 -3.22 -4.09
CA PRO A 31 -11.38 -4.66 -3.95
C PRO A 31 -10.14 -5.54 -3.82
N GLN A 32 -9.00 -5.08 -4.36
CA GLN A 32 -7.73 -5.80 -4.29
C GLN A 32 -7.08 -5.75 -2.90
N TRP A 33 -7.57 -4.91 -1.99
CA TRP A 33 -7.04 -4.79 -0.65
C TRP A 33 -7.57 -5.92 0.22
N ASP A 34 -6.88 -7.06 0.18
CA ASP A 34 -7.22 -8.26 0.93
C ASP A 34 -5.98 -8.78 1.68
N SER A 35 -6.16 -9.82 2.49
CA SER A 35 -5.08 -10.35 3.33
C SER A 35 -3.86 -10.79 2.52
N LEU A 36 -4.07 -11.38 1.35
CA LEU A 36 -2.97 -11.84 0.50
C LEU A 36 -2.17 -10.65 -0.04
N ASN A 37 -2.84 -9.63 -0.54
CA ASN A 37 -2.17 -8.46 -1.09
C ASN A 37 -1.54 -7.60 0.00
N ILE A 38 -2.14 -7.53 1.19
CA ILE A 38 -1.53 -6.87 2.33
C ILE A 38 -0.22 -7.56 2.69
N LEU A 39 -0.19 -8.89 2.71
CA LEU A 39 1.02 -9.64 2.98
C LEU A 39 2.08 -9.40 1.89
N ASN A 40 1.69 -9.41 0.63
CA ASN A 40 2.60 -9.13 -0.48
C ASN A 40 3.19 -7.73 -0.35
N LEU A 41 2.38 -6.74 0.00
CA LEU A 41 2.85 -5.38 0.20
C LEU A 41 3.82 -5.30 1.39
N GLN A 42 3.52 -5.99 2.49
CA GLN A 42 4.42 -6.05 3.63
C GLN A 42 5.79 -6.59 3.22
N ILE A 43 5.83 -7.66 2.46
CA ILE A 43 7.08 -8.26 1.99
C ILE A 43 7.89 -7.24 1.18
N GLU A 44 7.24 -6.53 0.26
CA GLU A 44 7.89 -5.51 -0.56
C GLU A 44 8.39 -4.34 0.30
N LEU A 45 7.58 -3.87 1.24
CA LEU A 45 7.95 -2.74 2.09
C LEU A 45 9.01 -3.09 3.13
N THR A 46 9.17 -4.35 3.50
CA THR A 46 10.22 -4.79 4.41
C THR A 46 11.61 -4.45 3.86
N ALA A 47 11.78 -4.43 2.54
CA ALA A 47 13.04 -4.03 1.92
C ALA A 47 13.34 -2.53 2.13
N VAL A 48 12.32 -1.71 2.33
CA VAL A 48 12.44 -0.26 2.55
C VAL A 48 12.48 0.05 4.04
N ASP A 49 11.57 -0.56 4.80
CA ASP A 49 11.44 -0.37 6.25
C ASP A 49 11.08 -1.70 6.91
N PRO A 50 12.06 -2.40 7.51
CA PRO A 50 11.79 -3.70 8.14
C PRO A 50 10.91 -3.62 9.38
N GLY A 51 10.61 -2.42 9.89
CA GLY A 51 9.70 -2.22 11.02
C GLY A 51 8.22 -2.26 10.66
N ILE A 52 7.88 -2.30 9.37
CA ILE A 52 6.49 -2.34 8.94
C ILE A 52 5.92 -3.74 9.19
N SER A 53 4.78 -3.82 9.91
CA SER A 53 4.11 -5.07 10.20
C SER A 53 2.83 -5.22 9.39
N PHE A 54 2.38 -6.48 9.25
CA PHE A 54 1.10 -6.80 8.63
C PHE A 54 -0.06 -6.09 9.34
N ASP A 55 -0.05 -6.09 10.68
CA ASP A 55 -1.12 -5.47 11.46
C ASP A 55 -1.18 -3.97 11.26
N ASN A 56 -0.03 -3.31 11.14
CA ASN A 56 0.03 -1.87 10.86
C ASN A 56 -0.56 -1.54 9.49
N LEU A 57 -0.24 -2.32 8.47
CA LEU A 57 -0.81 -2.15 7.14
C LEU A 57 -2.32 -2.39 7.15
N ARG A 58 -2.74 -3.44 7.82
CA ARG A 58 -4.16 -3.79 7.89
C ARG A 58 -5.00 -2.73 8.60
N ALA A 59 -4.40 -1.98 9.51
CA ALA A 59 -5.07 -0.91 10.24
C ALA A 59 -5.22 0.37 9.40
N CYS A 60 -4.53 0.49 8.28
CA CYS A 60 -4.64 1.65 7.40
C CYS A 60 -6.05 1.75 6.80
N LYS A 61 -6.52 2.96 6.62
CA LYS A 61 -7.86 3.23 6.06
C LYS A 61 -7.80 3.81 4.66
N SER A 62 -6.69 4.45 4.31
CA SER A 62 -6.50 5.08 3.00
C SER A 62 -5.11 4.74 2.45
N ILE A 63 -4.95 4.97 1.16
CA ILE A 63 -3.65 4.82 0.50
C ILE A 63 -2.64 5.78 1.12
N GLY A 64 -3.08 7.00 1.49
CA GLY A 64 -2.23 7.97 2.15
C GLY A 64 -1.67 7.46 3.47
N ASP A 65 -2.46 6.72 4.24
CA ASP A 65 -2.00 6.11 5.48
C ASP A 65 -0.84 5.13 5.24
N ILE A 66 -0.91 4.36 4.16
CA ILE A 66 0.17 3.46 3.77
C ILE A 66 1.41 4.24 3.37
N CYS A 67 1.24 5.29 2.58
CA CYS A 67 2.34 6.14 2.12
C CYS A 67 3.06 6.81 3.29
N ASP A 68 2.36 7.11 4.37
CA ASP A 68 2.96 7.72 5.56
C ASP A 68 3.83 6.75 6.35
N MET A 69 3.77 5.44 6.06
CA MET A 69 4.51 4.43 6.79
C MET A 69 5.92 4.20 6.24
N PHE A 70 6.22 4.68 5.05
CA PHE A 70 7.53 4.40 4.44
C PHE A 70 8.08 5.49 3.51
#